data_05099326a3cd684d02aeb95865faadb2
#
_entry.id   05099326a3cd684d02aeb95865faadb2
#
_cell.length_a   1.000
_cell.length_b   1.000
_cell.length_c   1.000
_cell.angle_alpha   90.00
_cell.angle_beta   90.00
_cell.angle_gamma   90.00
#
_symmetry.space_group_name_H-M   'P 1'
#
loop_
_entity.id
_entity.type
_entity.pdbx_description
1 polymer ?
#
loop_
_entity_poly.entity_id
_entity_poly.type
_entity_poly.pdbx_seq_one_letter_code
_entity_poly.pdbx_strand_id
1 'polypeptide(L)'
;HQMLKGRPMYYEYCKGGKTGFTDQSGFTLVTFAEKNDMRLICVVFNCSDSNIRFTDTRTLFDWGFDNFKKITASSDTISSYFSGSNYYQSAVYSRYPENFSLSASTLTIPNHANVSDITLAVNENYTPEEIDNAYTTGIRFKYGDNTVATSLLTFSKGTAHTDNRLPYLSQDADTETV
;
A
#
# COMPACT_ATOMS: atom_id res chain seq x y z
N HIS A 1 13.58 25.58 8.98
CA HIS A 1 12.33 25.50 8.23
C HIS A 1 11.23 26.28 8.92
N GLN A 2 10.49 27.15 8.19
CA GLN A 2 9.56 28.12 8.80
C GLN A 2 8.29 27.47 9.41
N MET A 3 7.97 26.24 9.02
CA MET A 3 6.81 25.53 9.57
C MET A 3 7.11 24.73 10.85
N LEU A 4 8.34 24.75 11.35
CA LEU A 4 8.70 24.10 12.60
C LEU A 4 8.33 24.96 13.82
N LYS A 5 8.22 24.34 15.00
CA LYS A 5 7.85 24.98 16.27
C LYS A 5 8.71 26.22 16.54
N GLY A 6 8.06 27.31 16.93
CA GLY A 6 8.73 28.59 17.23
C GLY A 6 9.07 29.43 15.99
N ARG A 7 8.57 29.08 14.81
CA ARG A 7 8.74 29.84 13.58
C ARG A 7 7.44 30.49 13.11
N PRO A 8 7.50 31.58 12.30
CA PRO A 8 6.30 32.35 11.91
C PRO A 8 5.22 31.58 11.18
N MET A 9 5.59 30.54 10.42
CA MET A 9 4.67 29.70 9.64
C MET A 9 4.41 28.36 10.32
N TYR A 10 4.52 28.29 11.64
CA TYR A 10 4.36 27.07 12.41
C TYR A 10 3.13 26.25 12.01
N TYR A 11 3.35 24.96 11.78
CA TYR A 11 2.30 23.95 11.56
C TYR A 11 2.60 22.76 12.46
N GLU A 12 1.68 22.44 13.36
CA GLU A 12 1.93 21.50 14.47
C GLU A 12 2.36 20.09 14.02
N TYR A 13 1.86 19.65 12.86
CA TYR A 13 2.17 18.33 12.32
C TYR A 13 3.45 18.29 11.49
N CYS A 14 4.04 19.43 11.15
CA CYS A 14 5.26 19.50 10.35
C CYS A 14 6.45 18.87 11.06
N LYS A 15 7.14 17.96 10.41
CA LYS A 15 8.35 17.29 10.93
C LYS A 15 9.63 17.80 10.27
N GLY A 16 9.55 18.35 9.08
CA GLY A 16 10.71 18.89 8.38
C GLY A 16 10.46 19.16 6.92
N GLY A 17 11.49 19.66 6.24
CA GLY A 17 11.42 19.96 4.82
C GLY A 17 12.57 20.84 4.37
N LYS A 18 12.58 21.18 3.09
CA LYS A 18 13.58 22.02 2.44
C LYS A 18 12.93 23.04 1.52
N THR A 19 13.32 24.29 1.66
CA THR A 19 12.96 25.39 0.73
C THR A 19 13.95 25.45 -0.41
N GLY A 20 13.50 25.89 -1.56
CA GLY A 20 14.34 26.24 -2.70
C GLY A 20 13.86 27.52 -3.36
N PHE A 21 14.74 28.12 -4.15
CA PHE A 21 14.44 29.25 -5.02
C PHE A 21 15.47 29.31 -6.14
N THR A 22 15.00 29.55 -7.34
CA THR A 22 15.76 30.08 -8.46
C THR A 22 14.85 30.99 -9.29
N ASP A 23 15.40 31.89 -10.08
CA ASP A 23 14.59 32.76 -10.94
C ASP A 23 13.70 31.97 -11.91
N GLN A 24 14.13 30.78 -12.30
CA GLN A 24 13.37 29.90 -13.21
C GLN A 24 12.33 29.04 -12.49
N SER A 25 12.62 28.56 -11.26
CA SER A 25 11.72 27.66 -10.52
C SER A 25 10.75 28.38 -9.61
N GLY A 26 10.92 29.68 -9.39
CA GLY A 26 10.19 30.40 -8.35
C GLY A 26 10.48 29.85 -6.95
N PHE A 27 9.64 30.18 -5.99
CA PHE A 27 9.75 29.63 -4.64
C PHE A 27 9.22 28.20 -4.60
N THR A 28 10.03 27.29 -4.04
CA THR A 28 9.71 25.87 -3.93
C THR A 28 9.78 25.40 -2.47
N LEU A 29 9.03 24.34 -2.15
CA LEU A 29 9.06 23.70 -0.83
C LEU A 29 8.74 22.22 -0.95
N VAL A 30 9.57 21.40 -0.33
CA VAL A 30 9.26 20.00 -0.01
C VAL A 30 9.16 19.90 1.50
N THR A 31 8.05 19.37 1.99
CA THR A 31 7.79 19.27 3.44
C THR A 31 7.07 17.95 3.73
N PHE A 32 7.30 17.38 4.89
CA PHE A 32 6.50 16.26 5.39
C PHE A 32 5.89 16.57 6.75
N ALA A 33 4.70 16.01 6.96
CA ALA A 33 3.92 16.15 8.17
C ALA A 33 3.36 14.80 8.62
N GLU A 34 3.15 14.63 9.92
CA GLU A 34 2.60 13.42 10.53
C GLU A 34 1.45 13.79 11.47
N LYS A 35 0.29 13.14 11.25
CA LYS A 35 -0.91 13.24 12.07
C LYS A 35 -1.57 11.87 12.12
N ASN A 36 -1.91 11.36 13.32
CA ASN A 36 -2.63 10.08 13.50
C ASN A 36 -1.97 8.91 12.73
N ASP A 37 -0.67 8.73 12.88
CA ASP A 37 0.15 7.72 12.20
C ASP A 37 0.18 7.81 10.67
N MET A 38 -0.46 8.79 10.09
CA MET A 38 -0.38 9.07 8.66
C MET A 38 0.72 10.10 8.39
N ARG A 39 1.58 9.79 7.43
CA ARG A 39 2.62 10.69 6.94
C ARG A 39 2.25 11.18 5.54
N LEU A 40 2.25 12.48 5.36
CA LEU A 40 2.06 13.13 4.07
C LEU A 40 3.34 13.88 3.66
N ILE A 41 3.63 13.84 2.38
CA ILE A 41 4.69 14.64 1.74
C ILE A 41 3.99 15.61 0.79
N CYS A 42 4.30 16.89 0.96
CA CYS A 42 3.83 17.94 0.08
C CYS A 42 5.01 18.55 -0.69
N VAL A 43 4.82 18.72 -1.99
CA VAL A 43 5.80 19.36 -2.88
C VAL A 43 5.09 20.47 -3.64
N VAL A 44 5.57 21.70 -3.48
CA VAL A 44 5.08 22.86 -4.20
C VAL A 44 6.20 23.51 -5.00
N PHE A 45 5.86 23.94 -6.20
CA PHE A 45 6.79 24.59 -7.13
C PHE A 45 6.19 25.89 -7.65
N ASN A 46 7.06 26.77 -8.12
CA ASN A 46 6.71 28.00 -8.82
C ASN A 46 5.73 28.90 -8.07
N CYS A 47 5.85 28.94 -6.74
CA CYS A 47 5.09 29.92 -5.95
C CYS A 47 5.61 31.32 -6.22
N SER A 48 4.69 32.27 -6.40
CA SER A 48 5.01 33.67 -6.74
C SER A 48 5.63 34.45 -5.56
N ASP A 49 5.39 33.99 -4.32
CA ASP A 49 5.89 34.62 -3.10
C ASP A 49 6.48 33.61 -2.12
N SER A 50 7.45 34.04 -1.34
CA SER A 50 8.14 33.20 -0.36
C SER A 50 7.24 32.64 0.75
N ASN A 51 6.12 33.27 1.07
CA ASN A 51 5.18 32.85 2.10
C ASN A 51 4.08 31.95 1.54
N ILE A 52 3.67 32.16 0.29
CA ILE A 52 2.62 31.39 -0.38
C ILE A 52 2.95 29.88 -0.35
N ARG A 53 4.21 29.50 -0.59
CA ARG A 53 4.61 28.08 -0.50
C ARG A 53 4.30 27.43 0.84
N PHE A 54 4.29 28.18 1.95
CA PHE A 54 3.97 27.63 3.28
C PHE A 54 2.47 27.57 3.52
N THR A 55 1.71 28.58 3.06
CA THR A 55 0.24 28.59 3.18
C THR A 55 -0.39 27.52 2.31
N ASP A 56 0.09 27.36 1.07
CA ASP A 56 -0.38 26.33 0.15
C ASP A 56 -0.06 24.92 0.71
N THR A 57 1.16 24.73 1.21
CA THR A 57 1.56 23.47 1.84
C THR A 57 0.67 23.12 3.03
N ARG A 58 0.31 24.10 3.88
CA ARG A 58 -0.63 23.89 4.99
C ARG A 58 -1.99 23.47 4.49
N THR A 59 -2.55 24.20 3.53
CA THR A 59 -3.85 23.88 2.92
C THR A 59 -3.88 22.46 2.33
N LEU A 60 -2.81 22.07 1.64
CA LEU A 60 -2.69 20.72 1.08
C LEU A 60 -2.58 19.63 2.16
N PHE A 61 -1.84 19.88 3.24
CA PHE A 61 -1.77 18.96 4.36
C PHE A 61 -3.11 18.82 5.07
N ASP A 62 -3.79 19.93 5.38
CA ASP A 62 -5.10 19.92 6.01
C ASP A 62 -6.08 19.13 5.12
N TRP A 63 -6.12 19.43 3.83
CA TRP A 63 -6.93 18.67 2.87
C TRP A 63 -6.58 17.17 2.87
N GLY A 64 -5.29 16.82 2.84
CA GLY A 64 -4.85 15.42 2.82
C GLY A 64 -5.24 14.68 4.09
N PHE A 65 -5.03 15.26 5.28
CA PHE A 65 -5.39 14.66 6.55
C PHE A 65 -6.91 14.57 6.78
N ASP A 66 -7.68 15.50 6.19
CA ASP A 66 -9.14 15.53 6.34
C ASP A 66 -9.85 14.59 5.34
N ASN A 67 -9.19 14.24 4.22
CA ASN A 67 -9.82 13.44 3.16
C ASN A 67 -9.31 12.00 3.06
N PHE A 68 -8.21 11.67 3.73
CA PHE A 68 -7.64 10.32 3.69
C PHE A 68 -7.46 9.74 5.09
N LYS A 69 -7.53 8.43 5.17
CA LYS A 69 -7.25 7.64 6.36
C LYS A 69 -6.30 6.49 6.07
N LYS A 70 -5.59 6.08 7.09
CA LYS A 70 -4.76 4.89 7.09
C LYS A 70 -5.58 3.72 7.64
N ILE A 71 -5.55 2.60 6.95
CA ILE A 71 -6.14 1.34 7.40
C ILE A 71 -5.13 0.22 7.33
N THR A 72 -5.37 -0.84 8.08
CA THR A 72 -4.60 -2.08 7.99
C THR A 72 -5.42 -3.10 7.22
N ALA A 73 -4.84 -3.68 6.15
CA ALA A 73 -5.44 -4.83 5.49
C ALA A 73 -5.41 -6.01 6.46
N SER A 74 -6.57 -6.58 6.74
CA SER A 74 -6.73 -7.74 7.61
C SER A 74 -6.79 -9.04 6.81
N SER A 75 -6.83 -10.17 7.52
CA SER A 75 -7.16 -11.48 6.95
C SER A 75 -8.48 -11.46 6.17
N ASP A 76 -9.44 -10.62 6.55
CA ASP A 76 -10.72 -10.47 5.86
C ASP A 76 -10.55 -9.87 4.45
N THR A 77 -9.61 -8.93 4.27
CA THR A 77 -9.28 -8.37 2.96
C THR A 77 -8.70 -9.44 2.04
N ILE A 78 -7.83 -10.31 2.57
CA ILE A 78 -7.27 -11.44 1.83
C ILE A 78 -8.36 -12.46 1.53
N SER A 79 -9.23 -12.75 2.49
CA SER A 79 -10.37 -13.65 2.38
C SER A 79 -11.32 -13.24 1.26
N SER A 80 -11.65 -11.95 1.17
CA SER A 80 -12.53 -11.42 0.13
C SER A 80 -11.95 -11.59 -1.28
N TYR A 81 -10.64 -11.47 -1.42
CA TYR A 81 -9.94 -11.73 -2.68
C TYR A 81 -10.08 -13.18 -3.13
N PHE A 82 -9.83 -14.12 -2.21
CA PHE A 82 -9.89 -15.55 -2.52
C PHE A 82 -11.32 -16.07 -2.70
N SER A 83 -12.32 -15.44 -2.09
CA SER A 83 -13.72 -15.83 -2.27
C SER A 83 -14.31 -15.44 -3.62
N GLY A 84 -13.71 -14.47 -4.32
CA GLY A 84 -14.28 -13.88 -5.53
C GLY A 84 -13.72 -14.37 -6.86
N SER A 85 -12.53 -14.97 -6.95
CA SER A 85 -11.82 -14.99 -8.21
C SER A 85 -11.20 -16.32 -8.66
N ASN A 86 -10.93 -17.27 -7.81
CA ASN A 86 -10.29 -18.51 -8.24
C ASN A 86 -10.53 -19.66 -7.26
N TYR A 87 -11.27 -20.67 -7.69
CA TYR A 87 -11.71 -21.78 -6.87
C TYR A 87 -10.56 -22.49 -6.12
N TYR A 88 -9.43 -22.71 -6.76
CA TYR A 88 -8.29 -23.40 -6.14
C TYR A 88 -7.60 -22.56 -5.06
N GLN A 89 -7.38 -21.27 -5.33
CA GLN A 89 -6.78 -20.35 -4.37
C GLN A 89 -7.70 -20.16 -3.15
N SER A 90 -8.99 -20.04 -3.40
CA SER A 90 -10.02 -19.99 -2.36
C SER A 90 -10.02 -21.24 -1.48
N ALA A 91 -9.94 -22.42 -2.05
CA ALA A 91 -9.93 -23.68 -1.31
C ALA A 91 -8.68 -23.82 -0.43
N VAL A 92 -7.50 -23.46 -0.94
CA VAL A 92 -6.25 -23.48 -0.15
C VAL A 92 -6.30 -22.47 0.97
N TYR A 93 -6.74 -21.23 0.71
CA TYR A 93 -6.87 -20.19 1.72
C TYR A 93 -7.87 -20.59 2.81
N SER A 94 -9.05 -21.11 2.42
CA SER A 94 -10.10 -21.53 3.38
C SER A 94 -9.63 -22.67 4.30
N ARG A 95 -8.71 -23.49 3.81
CA ARG A 95 -8.19 -24.64 4.58
C ARG A 95 -7.00 -24.27 5.48
N TYR A 96 -6.19 -23.29 5.06
CA TYR A 96 -4.93 -22.92 5.72
C TYR A 96 -4.74 -21.40 5.75
N PRO A 97 -5.67 -20.61 6.30
CA PRO A 97 -5.58 -19.15 6.28
C PRO A 97 -4.36 -18.63 7.05
N GLU A 98 -3.91 -19.36 8.08
CA GLU A 98 -2.74 -19.02 8.90
C GLU A 98 -1.41 -19.10 8.13
N ASN A 99 -1.40 -19.80 6.99
CA ASN A 99 -0.20 -19.93 6.16
C ASN A 99 0.02 -18.74 5.22
N PHE A 100 -0.95 -17.81 5.17
CA PHE A 100 -0.83 -16.61 4.35
C PHE A 100 -0.38 -15.41 5.18
N SER A 101 0.57 -14.66 4.69
CA SER A 101 1.05 -13.44 5.32
C SER A 101 1.29 -12.33 4.29
N LEU A 102 1.16 -11.08 4.75
CA LEU A 102 1.46 -9.88 3.98
C LEU A 102 2.70 -9.20 4.52
N SER A 103 3.63 -8.82 3.64
CA SER A 103 4.84 -8.06 4.03
C SER A 103 4.51 -6.63 4.47
N ALA A 104 3.48 -6.02 3.88
CA ALA A 104 2.96 -4.72 4.26
C ALA A 104 1.44 -4.75 4.16
N SER A 105 0.80 -4.35 5.24
CA SER A 105 -0.67 -4.40 5.35
C SER A 105 -1.31 -3.02 5.55
N THR A 106 -0.53 -1.94 5.45
CA THR A 106 -1.04 -0.58 5.64
C THR A 106 -1.40 0.06 4.33
N LEU A 107 -2.61 0.57 4.23
CA LEU A 107 -3.18 1.24 3.07
C LEU A 107 -3.59 2.67 3.44
N THR A 108 -3.47 3.59 2.47
CA THR A 108 -4.06 4.93 2.58
C THR A 108 -5.21 5.04 1.58
N ILE A 109 -6.41 5.27 2.09
CA ILE A 109 -7.64 5.32 1.30
C ILE A 109 -8.44 6.59 1.63
N PRO A 110 -9.37 7.02 0.75
CA PRO A 110 -10.28 8.11 1.06
C PRO A 110 -11.09 7.85 2.34
N ASN A 111 -11.41 8.89 3.11
CA ASN A 111 -12.13 8.76 4.38
C ASN A 111 -13.52 8.11 4.24
N HIS A 112 -14.19 8.33 3.10
CA HIS A 112 -15.49 7.74 2.81
C HIS A 112 -15.43 6.27 2.35
N ALA A 113 -14.24 5.77 1.98
CA ALA A 113 -14.07 4.39 1.52
C ALA A 113 -14.05 3.42 2.71
N ASN A 114 -14.51 2.19 2.46
CA ASN A 114 -14.49 1.07 3.41
C ASN A 114 -13.46 0.03 2.99
N VAL A 115 -13.08 -0.84 3.92
CA VAL A 115 -12.19 -1.97 3.63
C VAL A 115 -12.77 -2.88 2.55
N SER A 116 -14.10 -3.05 2.53
CA SER A 116 -14.82 -3.83 1.52
C SER A 116 -14.73 -3.28 0.09
N ASP A 117 -14.35 -2.00 -0.07
CA ASP A 117 -14.19 -1.37 -1.38
C ASP A 117 -12.79 -1.64 -1.97
N ILE A 118 -11.92 -2.29 -1.19
CA ILE A 118 -10.55 -2.63 -1.60
C ILE A 118 -10.56 -4.00 -2.25
N THR A 119 -10.02 -4.05 -3.46
CA THR A 119 -9.80 -5.28 -4.20
C THR A 119 -8.30 -5.59 -4.30
N LEU A 120 -7.97 -6.88 -4.44
CA LEU A 120 -6.60 -7.31 -4.68
C LEU A 120 -6.44 -7.70 -6.15
N ALA A 121 -5.25 -7.43 -6.68
CA ALA A 121 -4.82 -7.89 -7.98
C ALA A 121 -3.36 -8.36 -7.90
N VAL A 122 -2.98 -9.30 -8.77
CA VAL A 122 -1.58 -9.69 -8.91
C VAL A 122 -0.77 -8.50 -9.41
N ASN A 123 0.43 -8.34 -8.88
CA ASN A 123 1.38 -7.36 -9.36
C ASN A 123 2.23 -7.98 -10.49
N GLU A 124 1.88 -7.70 -11.73
CA GLU A 124 2.53 -8.24 -12.93
C GLU A 124 4.02 -7.83 -13.04
N ASN A 125 4.43 -6.80 -12.32
CA ASN A 125 5.83 -6.35 -12.28
C ASN A 125 6.68 -7.14 -11.27
N TYR A 126 6.09 -8.09 -10.55
CA TYR A 126 6.77 -8.94 -9.59
C TYR A 126 6.85 -10.38 -10.13
N THR A 127 8.06 -10.93 -10.19
CA THR A 127 8.26 -12.35 -10.54
C THR A 127 8.04 -13.19 -9.28
N PRO A 128 7.07 -14.13 -9.27
CA PRO A 128 6.87 -15.01 -8.12
C PRO A 128 8.12 -15.84 -7.81
N GLU A 129 8.39 -16.03 -6.53
CA GLU A 129 9.56 -16.76 -6.04
C GLU A 129 9.14 -17.84 -5.04
N GLU A 130 9.88 -18.97 -5.05
CA GLU A 130 9.77 -19.99 -4.01
C GLU A 130 11.11 -20.09 -3.30
N ILE A 131 11.12 -19.78 -1.99
CA ILE A 131 12.29 -19.81 -1.11
C ILE A 131 11.90 -20.51 0.18
N ASP A 132 12.69 -21.49 0.62
CA ASP A 132 12.52 -22.20 1.92
C ASP A 132 11.10 -22.73 2.17
N ASN A 133 10.47 -23.33 1.17
CA ASN A 133 9.09 -23.83 1.24
C ASN A 133 8.01 -22.73 1.39
N ALA A 134 8.33 -21.48 1.10
CA ALA A 134 7.38 -20.39 1.00
C ALA A 134 7.27 -19.90 -0.44
N TYR A 135 6.04 -19.77 -0.92
CA TYR A 135 5.75 -19.17 -2.22
C TYR A 135 5.33 -17.72 -2.03
N THR A 136 6.05 -16.81 -2.67
CA THR A 136 5.79 -15.37 -2.55
C THR A 136 5.42 -14.79 -3.90
N THR A 137 4.37 -13.98 -3.92
CA THR A 137 3.93 -13.20 -5.10
C THR A 137 3.67 -11.76 -4.74
N GLY A 138 3.85 -10.87 -5.72
CA GLY A 138 3.49 -9.47 -5.58
C GLY A 138 1.98 -9.27 -5.73
N ILE A 139 1.40 -8.43 -4.89
CA ILE A 139 0.00 -8.02 -4.99
C ILE A 139 -0.14 -6.51 -4.95
N ARG A 140 -1.22 -6.01 -5.54
CA ARG A 140 -1.66 -4.63 -5.50
C ARG A 140 -3.01 -4.55 -4.81
N PHE A 141 -3.13 -3.64 -3.86
CA PHE A 141 -4.41 -3.22 -3.32
C PHE A 141 -4.96 -2.10 -4.19
N LYS A 142 -6.19 -2.23 -4.62
CA LYS A 142 -6.86 -1.27 -5.49
C LYS A 142 -8.11 -0.70 -4.84
N TYR A 143 -8.31 0.59 -5.01
CA TYR A 143 -9.58 1.28 -4.77
C TYR A 143 -10.10 1.80 -6.13
N GLY A 144 -11.14 1.18 -6.64
CA GLY A 144 -11.52 1.34 -8.04
C GLY A 144 -10.37 0.93 -8.97
N ASP A 145 -9.99 1.79 -9.90
CA ASP A 145 -8.87 1.54 -10.82
C ASP A 145 -7.50 1.94 -10.27
N ASN A 146 -7.45 2.62 -9.12
CA ASN A 146 -6.22 3.15 -8.56
C ASN A 146 -5.54 2.14 -7.64
N THR A 147 -4.23 1.94 -7.81
CA THR A 147 -3.40 1.20 -6.85
C THR A 147 -3.13 2.09 -5.64
N VAL A 148 -3.61 1.67 -4.48
CA VAL A 148 -3.44 2.41 -3.20
C VAL A 148 -2.29 1.86 -2.36
N ALA A 149 -1.85 0.63 -2.60
CA ALA A 149 -0.65 0.05 -2.02
C ALA A 149 -0.19 -1.18 -2.81
N THR A 150 1.06 -1.60 -2.56
CA THR A 150 1.63 -2.88 -3.00
C THR A 150 2.14 -3.65 -1.81
N SER A 151 2.10 -4.97 -1.88
CA SER A 151 2.61 -5.85 -0.85
C SER A 151 3.12 -7.16 -1.47
N LEU A 152 3.84 -7.93 -0.67
CA LEU A 152 4.13 -9.33 -0.97
C LEU A 152 3.14 -10.20 -0.20
N LEU A 153 2.49 -11.11 -0.89
CA LEU A 153 1.67 -12.17 -0.33
C LEU A 153 2.51 -13.43 -0.31
N THR A 154 2.76 -13.95 0.87
CA THR A 154 3.54 -15.19 1.06
C THR A 154 2.62 -16.30 1.56
N PHE A 155 2.70 -17.44 0.92
CA PHE A 155 2.13 -18.70 1.38
C PHE A 155 3.26 -19.61 1.87
N SER A 156 3.27 -19.92 3.15
CA SER A 156 4.24 -20.81 3.77
C SER A 156 3.67 -22.22 3.89
N LYS A 157 4.33 -23.20 3.32
CA LYS A 157 3.98 -24.60 3.49
C LYS A 157 4.25 -24.97 4.96
N GLY A 158 3.20 -25.19 5.76
CA GLY A 158 3.34 -25.58 7.17
C GLY A 158 4.06 -26.93 7.30
N THR A 159 4.81 -27.10 8.36
CA THR A 159 5.58 -28.35 8.67
C THR A 159 4.69 -29.54 9.00
N ALA A 160 3.38 -29.37 9.09
CA ALA A 160 2.43 -30.38 9.57
C ALA A 160 1.73 -31.21 8.48
N HIS A 161 1.97 -30.94 7.19
CA HIS A 161 1.32 -31.66 6.10
C HIS A 161 2.30 -32.60 5.40
N THR A 162 2.11 -33.90 5.65
CA THR A 162 2.81 -34.98 4.92
C THR A 162 2.38 -35.09 3.46
N ASP A 163 1.36 -34.37 3.05
CA ASP A 163 0.94 -34.27 1.66
C ASP A 163 1.47 -32.95 1.05
N ASN A 164 2.67 -33.02 0.53
CA ASN A 164 3.41 -31.89 -0.08
C ASN A 164 2.86 -31.46 -1.44
N ARG A 165 1.67 -31.88 -1.84
CA ARG A 165 1.06 -31.49 -3.11
C ARG A 165 0.03 -30.41 -2.87
N LEU A 166 0.40 -29.17 -3.21
CA LEU A 166 -0.63 -28.23 -3.61
C LEU A 166 -1.37 -28.86 -4.79
N PRO A 167 -2.70 -29.01 -4.75
CA PRO A 167 -3.47 -29.66 -5.82
C PRO A 167 -3.26 -29.03 -7.21
N TYR A 168 -2.60 -27.88 -7.26
CA TYR A 168 -2.37 -27.10 -8.48
C TYR A 168 -1.01 -27.34 -9.16
N LEU A 169 -0.04 -27.97 -8.47
CA LEU A 169 1.30 -28.16 -9.05
C LEU A 169 1.56 -29.56 -9.59
N SER A 170 0.58 -30.46 -9.58
CA SER A 170 0.68 -31.69 -10.34
C SER A 170 0.26 -31.43 -11.80
N GLN A 171 1.18 -30.91 -12.60
CA GLN A 171 1.15 -31.12 -14.04
C GLN A 171 1.58 -32.55 -14.34
N ASP A 172 0.81 -33.50 -13.92
CA ASP A 172 0.81 -34.82 -14.52
C ASP A 172 -0.45 -34.87 -15.38
N ALA A 173 -0.38 -34.26 -16.56
CA ALA A 173 -1.20 -34.68 -17.66
C ALA A 173 -0.72 -36.09 -18.00
N ASP A 174 -1.43 -37.08 -17.48
CA ASP A 174 -1.35 -38.42 -18.01
C ASP A 174 -1.70 -38.34 -19.49
N THR A 175 -0.67 -38.44 -20.33
CA THR A 175 -0.81 -38.81 -21.71
C THR A 175 -1.19 -40.28 -21.72
N GLU A 176 -2.47 -40.58 -21.59
CA GLU A 176 -2.98 -41.84 -22.06
C GLU A 176 -2.92 -41.84 -23.58
N THR A 177 -1.91 -42.54 -24.09
CA THR A 177 -1.85 -43.04 -25.45
C THR A 177 -2.84 -44.19 -25.59
N VAL A 178 -3.81 -44.01 -26.45
CA VAL A 178 -4.52 -45.09 -27.12
C VAL A 178 -4.12 -45.10 -28.58
#